data_be7cf890842425361a1999dc44f25e3e
#
_entry.id   be7cf890842425361a1999dc44f25e3e
#
_cell.length_a   1.000
_cell.length_b   1.000
_cell.length_c   1.000
_cell.angle_alpha   90.00
_cell.angle_beta   90.00
_cell.angle_gamma   90.00
#
_symmetry.space_group_name_H-M   'P 1'
#
loop_
_entity.id
_entity.type
_entity.pdbx_description
1 polymer ?
#
loop_
_entity_poly.entity_id
_entity_poly.type
_entity_poly.pdbx_seq_one_letter_code
_entity_poly.pdbx_strand_id
1 'polypeptide(L)'
;PMSNDNAARIAPLDLDDVRRISGAQVLPDMRAAVKELIENAMDAQATNIEVRFKDYGLTLIEVSDNGTGISKENFDALGKRHCTSKLTSFDDLTSVETYGFRGEALASLCTVARVKIITATQSEAPMGTVLEFDHLGNLTSSDKRQARQRGTTVILSDLLASLPVRRRELEKHVKREYNKAHTMLQAYALISQNIRWASSIQTTVNGKPPVSQLMLRSATGPNYIQMNMAALFGKKAGAAVQS
;
A
#
# COMPACT_ATOMS: atom_id res chain seq x y z
N PRO A 1 -54.73 8.74 -20.15
CA PRO A 1 -53.33 8.65 -20.49
C PRO A 1 -52.53 9.28 -19.35
N MET A 2 -51.91 8.41 -18.52
CA MET A 2 -51.00 8.86 -17.47
C MET A 2 -49.62 9.05 -18.12
N SER A 3 -49.19 10.30 -18.21
CA SER A 3 -47.85 10.66 -18.64
C SER A 3 -46.87 10.27 -17.53
N ASN A 4 -46.08 9.25 -17.81
CA ASN A 4 -44.99 8.78 -16.94
C ASN A 4 -43.76 9.67 -17.22
N ASP A 5 -43.79 10.91 -16.72
CA ASP A 5 -42.68 11.86 -16.78
C ASP A 5 -41.67 11.52 -15.64
N ASN A 6 -40.99 10.38 -15.79
CA ASN A 6 -39.87 10.02 -14.95
C ASN A 6 -38.55 10.45 -15.63
N ALA A 7 -38.48 11.74 -16.02
CA ALA A 7 -37.22 12.33 -16.46
C ALA A 7 -36.27 12.35 -15.26
N ALA A 8 -35.16 11.60 -15.38
CA ALA A 8 -34.11 11.54 -14.36
C ALA A 8 -33.63 12.99 -14.10
N ARG A 9 -33.90 13.53 -12.92
CA ARG A 9 -33.41 14.85 -12.51
C ARG A 9 -31.92 14.77 -12.27
N ILE A 10 -31.15 15.62 -12.94
CA ILE A 10 -29.75 15.85 -12.64
C ILE A 10 -29.67 16.57 -11.29
N ALA A 11 -29.12 15.93 -10.28
CA ALA A 11 -28.89 16.51 -8.97
C ALA A 11 -27.37 16.47 -8.65
N PRO A 12 -26.85 17.45 -7.90
CA PRO A 12 -25.47 17.38 -7.44
C PRO A 12 -25.28 16.16 -6.54
N LEU A 13 -24.14 15.47 -6.72
CA LEU A 13 -23.73 14.39 -5.83
C LEU A 13 -23.28 14.95 -4.48
N ASP A 14 -23.50 14.20 -3.41
CA ASP A 14 -22.92 14.50 -2.11
C ASP A 14 -21.37 14.52 -2.21
N LEU A 15 -20.74 15.40 -1.45
CA LEU A 15 -19.29 15.53 -1.40
C LEU A 15 -18.59 14.21 -1.03
N ASP A 16 -19.21 13.38 -0.19
CA ASP A 16 -18.69 12.09 0.20
C ASP A 16 -18.75 11.09 -0.96
N ASP A 17 -19.80 11.08 -1.74
CA ASP A 17 -19.90 10.26 -2.94
C ASP A 17 -18.92 10.71 -4.02
N VAL A 18 -18.73 12.02 -4.20
CA VAL A 18 -17.70 12.57 -5.10
C VAL A 18 -16.31 12.11 -4.67
N ARG A 19 -16.01 12.14 -3.37
CA ARG A 19 -14.71 11.69 -2.82
C ARG A 19 -14.50 10.20 -3.03
N ARG A 20 -15.53 9.36 -2.82
CA ARG A 20 -15.48 7.91 -3.06
C ARG A 20 -15.21 7.59 -4.53
N ILE A 21 -15.96 8.22 -5.44
CA ILE A 21 -15.79 8.02 -6.88
C ILE A 21 -14.39 8.45 -7.32
N SER A 22 -13.93 9.64 -6.89
CA SER A 22 -12.62 10.17 -7.23
C SER A 22 -11.48 9.32 -6.63
N GLY A 23 -11.60 8.91 -5.36
CA GLY A 23 -10.61 8.03 -4.72
C GLY A 23 -10.49 6.67 -5.41
N ALA A 24 -11.62 6.12 -5.84
CA ALA A 24 -11.65 4.87 -6.60
C ALA A 24 -11.03 5.00 -8.01
N GLN A 25 -11.02 6.20 -8.60
CA GLN A 25 -10.35 6.46 -9.88
C GLN A 25 -8.83 6.59 -9.72
N VAL A 26 -8.37 7.16 -8.60
CA VAL A 26 -6.93 7.34 -8.30
C VAL A 26 -6.25 6.01 -8.03
N LEU A 27 -6.94 5.05 -7.40
CA LEU A 27 -6.43 3.71 -7.10
C LEU A 27 -7.20 2.65 -7.90
N PRO A 28 -6.79 2.40 -9.15
CA PRO A 28 -7.54 1.54 -10.06
C PRO A 28 -7.51 0.07 -9.67
N ASP A 29 -6.43 -0.43 -9.07
CA ASP A 29 -6.25 -1.85 -8.77
C ASP A 29 -5.38 -2.10 -7.50
N MET A 30 -5.27 -3.37 -7.10
CA MET A 30 -4.45 -3.82 -5.97
C MET A 30 -2.98 -3.46 -6.16
N ARG A 31 -2.46 -3.58 -7.39
CA ARG A 31 -1.06 -3.26 -7.72
C ARG A 31 -0.76 -1.78 -7.42
N ALA A 32 -1.68 -0.88 -7.80
CA ALA A 32 -1.52 0.55 -7.53
C ALA A 32 -1.50 0.83 -6.01
N ALA A 33 -2.40 0.19 -5.23
CA ALA A 33 -2.40 0.34 -3.78
C ALA A 33 -1.08 -0.12 -3.14
N VAL A 34 -0.58 -1.29 -3.53
CA VAL A 34 0.71 -1.80 -3.03
C VAL A 34 1.87 -0.89 -3.46
N LYS A 35 1.85 -0.40 -4.71
CA LYS A 35 2.86 0.50 -5.26
C LYS A 35 3.01 1.76 -4.40
N GLU A 36 1.91 2.45 -4.14
CA GLU A 36 1.92 3.66 -3.31
C GLU A 36 2.50 3.41 -1.91
N LEU A 37 2.19 2.27 -1.29
CA LEU A 37 2.68 1.95 0.04
C LEU A 37 4.18 1.65 0.05
N ILE A 38 4.69 0.87 -0.91
CA ILE A 38 6.11 0.55 -0.98
C ILE A 38 6.95 1.78 -1.36
N GLU A 39 6.45 2.65 -2.23
CA GLU A 39 7.11 3.90 -2.59
C GLU A 39 7.19 4.85 -1.39
N ASN A 40 6.14 4.94 -0.56
CA ASN A 40 6.20 5.67 0.70
C ASN A 40 7.24 5.09 1.68
N ALA A 41 7.39 3.76 1.74
CA ALA A 41 8.42 3.13 2.54
C ALA A 41 9.83 3.44 2.02
N MET A 42 10.03 3.46 0.69
CA MET A 42 11.30 3.85 0.08
C MET A 42 11.64 5.32 0.36
N ASP A 43 10.66 6.21 0.25
CA ASP A 43 10.81 7.64 0.56
C ASP A 43 11.12 7.87 2.06
N ALA A 44 10.63 6.98 2.95
CA ALA A 44 10.99 6.96 4.37
C ALA A 44 12.39 6.35 4.64
N GLN A 45 13.20 6.15 3.59
CA GLN A 45 14.55 5.59 3.68
C GLN A 45 14.61 4.19 4.30
N ALA A 46 13.60 3.37 4.04
CA ALA A 46 13.58 2.00 4.48
C ALA A 46 14.69 1.17 3.80
N THR A 47 15.34 0.32 4.57
CA THR A 47 16.30 -0.68 4.10
C THR A 47 15.74 -2.11 4.17
N ASN A 48 14.54 -2.26 4.72
CA ASN A 48 13.80 -3.51 4.76
C ASN A 48 12.32 -3.23 4.57
N ILE A 49 11.72 -3.87 3.57
CA ILE A 49 10.30 -3.75 3.24
C ILE A 49 9.70 -5.15 3.14
N GLU A 50 8.67 -5.41 3.91
CA GLU A 50 7.93 -6.66 3.91
C GLU A 50 6.48 -6.43 3.49
N VAL A 51 5.99 -7.22 2.53
CA VAL A 51 4.62 -7.16 2.04
C VAL A 51 3.92 -8.50 2.30
N ARG A 52 2.84 -8.46 3.06
CA ARG A 52 2.04 -9.65 3.40
C ARG A 52 0.66 -9.54 2.78
N PHE A 53 0.24 -10.62 2.16
CA PHE A 53 -1.09 -10.77 1.59
C PHE A 53 -1.84 -11.88 2.32
N LYS A 54 -3.10 -11.62 2.68
CA LYS A 54 -4.01 -12.66 3.15
C LYS A 54 -5.10 -12.87 2.11
N ASP A 55 -5.32 -14.14 1.77
CA ASP A 55 -6.27 -14.56 0.73
C ASP A 55 -6.06 -13.77 -0.58
N TYR A 56 -4.80 -13.76 -1.07
CA TYR A 56 -4.36 -13.02 -2.25
C TYR A 56 -4.58 -11.50 -2.19
N GLY A 57 -4.66 -10.93 -0.98
CA GLY A 57 -4.91 -9.50 -0.75
C GLY A 57 -6.39 -9.14 -0.65
N LEU A 58 -7.29 -10.12 -0.76
CA LEU A 58 -8.72 -9.89 -0.64
C LEU A 58 -9.13 -9.54 0.79
N THR A 59 -8.55 -10.23 1.77
CA THR A 59 -8.83 -10.03 3.19
C THR A 59 -7.94 -8.96 3.79
N LEU A 60 -6.63 -8.98 3.46
CA LEU A 60 -5.66 -8.04 4.02
C LEU A 60 -4.44 -7.90 3.11
N ILE A 61 -3.95 -6.67 3.04
CA ILE A 61 -2.63 -6.30 2.51
C ILE A 61 -1.91 -5.53 3.61
N GLU A 62 -0.71 -5.97 3.97
CA GLU A 62 0.13 -5.31 4.96
C GLU A 62 1.48 -4.98 4.33
N VAL A 63 1.91 -3.73 4.47
CA VAL A 63 3.25 -3.27 4.08
C VAL A 63 3.94 -2.76 5.33
N SER A 64 5.07 -3.38 5.68
CA SER A 64 5.87 -3.05 6.85
C SER A 64 7.27 -2.65 6.43
N ASP A 65 7.78 -1.55 6.96
CA ASP A 65 9.11 -1.01 6.71
C ASP A 65 9.86 -0.71 8.01
N ASN A 66 11.17 -0.47 7.89
CA ASN A 66 12.04 0.01 8.96
C ASN A 66 12.55 1.44 8.72
N GLY A 67 11.79 2.24 7.98
CA GLY A 67 12.10 3.63 7.66
C GLY A 67 12.09 4.55 8.88
N THR A 68 12.00 5.86 8.65
CA THR A 68 12.07 6.88 9.71
C THR A 68 10.90 6.84 10.70
N GLY A 69 9.78 6.20 10.33
CA GLY A 69 8.51 6.30 11.03
C GLY A 69 7.82 7.65 10.75
N ILE A 70 6.69 7.88 11.37
CA ILE A 70 5.88 9.08 11.21
C ILE A 70 5.80 9.78 12.56
N SER A 71 6.15 11.06 12.61
CA SER A 71 6.09 11.86 13.85
C SER A 71 4.65 12.29 14.16
N LYS A 72 4.37 12.53 15.44
CA LYS A 72 3.01 12.83 15.93
C LYS A 72 2.39 14.07 15.31
N GLU A 73 3.22 15.07 15.00
CA GLU A 73 2.76 16.32 14.39
C GLU A 73 2.12 16.09 13.00
N ASN A 74 2.45 14.97 12.34
CA ASN A 74 1.96 14.65 11.02
C ASN A 74 0.71 13.75 11.01
N PHE A 75 0.29 13.20 12.16
CA PHE A 75 -0.80 12.21 12.21
C PHE A 75 -2.11 12.73 11.61
N ASP A 76 -2.51 13.95 11.96
CA ASP A 76 -3.76 14.56 11.48
C ASP A 76 -3.75 14.91 9.98
N ALA A 77 -2.56 15.02 9.38
CA ALA A 77 -2.40 15.37 7.98
C ALA A 77 -2.36 14.14 7.05
N LEU A 78 -2.06 12.94 7.59
CA LEU A 78 -1.79 11.73 6.81
C LEU A 78 -2.91 11.32 5.86
N GLY A 79 -4.14 11.36 6.31
CA GLY A 79 -5.33 10.97 5.53
C GLY A 79 -5.95 12.12 4.73
N LYS A 80 -5.43 13.33 4.83
CA LYS A 80 -5.98 14.51 4.14
C LYS A 80 -5.39 14.61 2.74
N ARG A 81 -6.24 15.02 1.78
CA ARG A 81 -5.80 15.30 0.41
C ARG A 81 -4.92 16.53 0.36
N HIS A 82 -3.96 16.53 -0.57
CA HIS A 82 -3.02 17.62 -0.81
C HIS A 82 -2.11 17.95 0.39
N CYS A 83 -2.04 17.03 1.37
CA CYS A 83 -1.09 17.12 2.48
C CYS A 83 0.10 16.21 2.19
N THR A 84 1.26 16.80 1.94
CA THR A 84 2.52 16.09 1.70
C THR A 84 3.66 16.83 2.39
N SER A 85 4.59 16.09 2.95
CA SER A 85 5.86 16.63 3.45
C SER A 85 6.94 16.72 2.35
N LYS A 86 6.60 16.30 1.11
CA LYS A 86 7.55 16.11 0.01
C LYS A 86 7.61 17.31 -0.96
N LEU A 87 6.61 18.19 -0.93
CA LEU A 87 6.54 19.41 -1.74
C LEU A 87 6.05 20.57 -0.88
N THR A 88 6.70 21.71 -1.01
CA THR A 88 6.27 22.98 -0.40
C THR A 88 5.80 23.99 -1.44
N SER A 89 6.25 23.86 -2.69
CA SER A 89 5.88 24.76 -3.79
C SER A 89 5.78 24.01 -5.13
N PHE A 90 5.19 24.67 -6.14
CA PHE A 90 5.11 24.16 -7.51
C PHE A 90 6.50 24.03 -8.16
N ASP A 91 7.44 24.89 -7.79
CA ASP A 91 8.80 24.90 -8.34
C ASP A 91 9.60 23.66 -7.90
N ASP A 92 9.24 23.06 -6.77
CA ASP A 92 9.85 21.81 -6.28
C ASP A 92 9.61 20.62 -7.22
N LEU A 93 8.59 20.69 -8.10
CA LEU A 93 8.27 19.61 -9.06
C LEU A 93 9.41 19.28 -10.03
N THR A 94 10.29 20.23 -10.31
CA THR A 94 11.43 20.02 -11.19
C THR A 94 12.61 19.32 -10.53
N SER A 95 12.61 19.24 -9.19
CA SER A 95 13.68 18.68 -8.35
C SER A 95 13.22 17.54 -7.45
N VAL A 96 12.03 16.97 -7.70
CA VAL A 96 11.47 15.88 -6.87
C VAL A 96 12.33 14.62 -7.00
N GLU A 97 12.98 14.25 -5.90
CA GLU A 97 13.72 12.99 -5.76
C GLU A 97 12.88 11.88 -5.10
N THR A 98 11.62 12.17 -4.74
CA THR A 98 10.73 11.22 -4.06
C THR A 98 9.75 10.57 -5.03
N TYR A 99 9.41 9.31 -4.79
CA TYR A 99 8.43 8.56 -5.60
C TYR A 99 7.02 9.12 -5.46
N GLY A 100 6.62 9.52 -4.25
CA GLY A 100 5.30 10.10 -3.98
C GLY A 100 5.37 11.61 -3.78
N PHE A 101 4.50 12.39 -4.45
CA PHE A 101 4.45 13.85 -4.32
C PHE A 101 3.04 14.42 -4.22
N ARG A 102 1.99 13.62 -4.53
CA ARG A 102 0.61 14.14 -4.65
C ARG A 102 -0.11 14.33 -3.31
N GLY A 103 0.35 13.69 -2.23
CA GLY A 103 -0.32 13.75 -0.92
C GLY A 103 -1.77 13.21 -0.94
N GLU A 104 -2.10 12.30 -1.85
CA GLU A 104 -3.46 11.79 -2.04
C GLU A 104 -3.57 10.28 -1.86
N ALA A 105 -2.45 9.55 -1.84
CA ALA A 105 -2.45 8.10 -1.83
C ALA A 105 -3.21 7.53 -0.62
N LEU A 106 -2.87 7.97 0.59
CA LEU A 106 -3.50 7.47 1.80
C LEU A 106 -4.97 7.90 1.91
N ALA A 107 -5.29 9.15 1.53
CA ALA A 107 -6.65 9.63 1.46
C ALA A 107 -7.51 8.77 0.51
N SER A 108 -6.95 8.41 -0.66
CA SER A 108 -7.62 7.55 -1.64
C SER A 108 -7.76 6.11 -1.12
N LEU A 109 -6.75 5.57 -0.41
CA LEU A 109 -6.84 4.26 0.23
C LEU A 109 -7.95 4.21 1.29
N CYS A 110 -8.13 5.25 2.10
CA CYS A 110 -9.20 5.34 3.08
C CYS A 110 -10.60 5.27 2.44
N THR A 111 -10.78 5.77 1.22
CA THR A 111 -12.08 5.70 0.52
C THR A 111 -12.44 4.30 0.04
N VAL A 112 -11.45 3.45 -0.20
CA VAL A 112 -11.63 2.12 -0.82
C VAL A 112 -11.26 0.95 0.09
N ALA A 113 -10.66 1.21 1.26
CA ALA A 113 -10.25 0.18 2.22
C ALA A 113 -10.37 0.72 3.64
N ARG A 114 -10.39 -0.18 4.62
CA ARG A 114 -10.14 0.17 6.02
C ARG A 114 -8.64 0.27 6.22
N VAL A 115 -8.15 1.44 6.60
CA VAL A 115 -6.73 1.73 6.79
C VAL A 115 -6.38 1.79 8.26
N LYS A 116 -5.34 1.05 8.65
CA LYS A 116 -4.72 1.09 9.97
C LYS A 116 -3.21 1.26 9.78
N ILE A 117 -2.61 2.16 10.55
CA ILE A 117 -1.16 2.40 10.54
C ILE A 117 -0.61 2.16 11.93
N ILE A 118 0.54 1.50 12.02
CA ILE A 118 1.32 1.33 13.24
C ILE A 118 2.68 1.93 12.95
N THR A 119 3.05 2.99 13.66
CA THR A 119 4.30 3.71 13.39
C THR A 119 5.05 4.06 14.66
N ALA A 120 6.37 4.06 14.56
CA ALA A 120 7.27 4.53 15.60
C ALA A 120 8.47 5.22 14.97
N THR A 121 8.80 6.40 15.46
CA THR A 121 10.08 7.06 15.24
C THR A 121 11.18 6.41 16.06
N GLN A 122 12.43 6.80 15.85
CA GLN A 122 13.56 6.29 16.64
C GLN A 122 13.40 6.58 18.14
N SER A 123 12.82 7.74 18.51
CA SER A 123 12.62 8.15 19.90
C SER A 123 11.43 7.45 20.58
N GLU A 124 10.50 6.91 19.80
CA GLU A 124 9.30 6.24 20.31
C GLU A 124 9.48 4.72 20.44
N ALA A 125 10.39 4.15 19.64
CA ALA A 125 10.69 2.71 19.69
C ALA A 125 11.11 2.29 21.12
N PRO A 126 10.68 1.10 21.58
CA PRO A 126 10.04 -0.01 20.88
C PRO A 126 8.49 0.02 20.92
N MET A 127 7.86 1.14 21.20
CA MET A 127 6.41 1.26 21.33
C MET A 127 5.85 2.25 20.32
N GLY A 128 5.21 1.73 19.26
CA GLY A 128 4.56 2.51 18.21
C GLY A 128 3.14 2.97 18.60
N THR A 129 2.67 3.99 17.89
CA THR A 129 1.30 4.48 17.92
C THR A 129 0.47 3.79 16.85
N VAL A 130 -0.74 3.38 17.21
CA VAL A 130 -1.73 2.81 16.28
C VAL A 130 -2.66 3.92 15.83
N LEU A 131 -2.75 4.16 14.52
CA LEU A 131 -3.62 5.16 13.90
C LEU A 131 -4.73 4.45 13.14
N GLU A 132 -5.96 4.87 13.34
CA GLU A 132 -7.14 4.38 12.61
C GLU A 132 -7.82 5.58 11.94
N PHE A 133 -8.33 5.37 10.73
CA PHE A 133 -8.92 6.41 9.90
C PHE A 133 -10.34 6.05 9.48
N ASP A 134 -11.19 7.06 9.32
CA ASP A 134 -12.48 6.90 8.67
C ASP A 134 -12.33 6.84 7.13
N HIS A 135 -13.44 6.63 6.43
CA HIS A 135 -13.47 6.56 4.96
C HIS A 135 -13.19 7.90 4.26
N LEU A 136 -13.18 9.01 4.99
CA LEU A 136 -12.82 10.35 4.50
C LEU A 136 -11.34 10.67 4.72
N GLY A 137 -10.61 9.79 5.43
CA GLY A 137 -9.21 9.98 5.79
C GLY A 137 -9.00 10.81 7.05
N ASN A 138 -10.07 11.06 7.86
CA ASN A 138 -9.89 11.69 9.15
C ASN A 138 -9.36 10.69 10.18
N LEU A 139 -8.40 11.13 10.98
CA LEU A 139 -7.88 10.34 12.10
C LEU A 139 -8.98 10.15 13.16
N THR A 140 -9.32 8.91 13.46
CA THR A 140 -10.38 8.56 14.42
C THR A 140 -9.81 8.06 15.75
N SER A 141 -8.59 7.52 15.75
CA SER A 141 -7.92 7.04 16.96
C SER A 141 -6.41 7.09 16.80
N SER A 142 -5.70 7.54 17.86
CA SER A 142 -4.24 7.56 17.98
C SER A 142 -3.75 7.28 19.40
N ASP A 143 -4.61 6.81 20.25
CA ASP A 143 -4.37 6.56 21.68
C ASP A 143 -3.83 5.16 21.97
N LYS A 144 -4.02 4.21 21.05
CA LYS A 144 -3.56 2.83 21.21
C LYS A 144 -2.06 2.70 20.93
N ARG A 145 -1.39 1.92 21.76
CA ARG A 145 0.04 1.61 21.62
C ARG A 145 0.23 0.13 21.28
N GLN A 146 1.22 -0.15 20.45
CA GLN A 146 1.59 -1.51 20.06
C GLN A 146 3.11 -1.62 19.93
N ALA A 147 3.68 -2.77 20.33
CA ALA A 147 5.11 -3.03 20.15
C ALA A 147 5.51 -2.86 18.68
N ARG A 148 6.46 -1.96 18.44
CA ARG A 148 6.93 -1.61 17.10
C ARG A 148 8.33 -1.01 17.20
N GLN A 149 9.29 -1.57 16.47
CA GLN A 149 10.58 -0.92 16.25
C GLN A 149 10.40 0.28 15.30
N ARG A 150 11.43 1.09 15.14
CA ARG A 150 11.40 2.22 14.20
C ARG A 150 10.87 1.78 12.83
N GLY A 151 10.00 2.57 12.23
CA GLY A 151 9.38 2.35 10.91
C GLY A 151 7.86 2.40 10.94
N THR A 152 7.24 1.99 9.85
CA THR A 152 5.79 2.04 9.67
C THR A 152 5.25 0.71 9.16
N THR A 153 4.08 0.33 9.64
CA THR A 153 3.28 -0.78 9.09
C THR A 153 1.93 -0.22 8.69
N VAL A 154 1.59 -0.31 7.42
CA VAL A 154 0.27 0.06 6.88
C VAL A 154 -0.51 -1.21 6.58
N ILE A 155 -1.71 -1.30 7.12
CA ILE A 155 -2.61 -2.44 6.97
C ILE A 155 -3.86 -1.96 6.25
N LEU A 156 -4.13 -2.56 5.09
CA LEU A 156 -5.37 -2.39 4.34
C LEU A 156 -6.23 -3.63 4.53
N SER A 157 -7.44 -3.46 5.01
CA SER A 157 -8.45 -4.52 5.07
C SER A 157 -9.71 -4.12 4.32
N ASP A 158 -10.52 -5.10 3.95
CA ASP A 158 -11.80 -4.89 3.28
C ASP A 158 -11.69 -4.05 1.99
N LEU A 159 -10.62 -4.27 1.20
CA LEU A 159 -10.37 -3.55 -0.06
C LEU A 159 -11.59 -3.60 -0.98
N LEU A 160 -12.06 -2.44 -1.44
CA LEU A 160 -13.24 -2.22 -2.29
C LEU A 160 -14.59 -2.67 -1.67
N ALA A 161 -14.68 -2.87 -0.35
CA ALA A 161 -15.94 -3.26 0.30
C ALA A 161 -17.04 -2.22 0.11
N SER A 162 -16.69 -0.92 0.03
CA SER A 162 -17.62 0.19 -0.25
C SER A 162 -18.10 0.24 -1.71
N LEU A 163 -17.53 -0.56 -2.61
CA LEU A 163 -17.79 -0.57 -4.06
C LEU A 163 -18.17 -1.98 -4.53
N PRO A 164 -19.42 -2.43 -4.33
CA PRO A 164 -19.81 -3.85 -4.48
C PRO A 164 -19.52 -4.44 -5.86
N VAL A 165 -19.67 -3.66 -6.93
CA VAL A 165 -19.40 -4.14 -8.30
C VAL A 165 -17.90 -4.40 -8.50
N ARG A 166 -17.04 -3.45 -8.08
CA ARG A 166 -15.59 -3.59 -8.17
C ARG A 166 -15.07 -4.68 -7.22
N ARG A 167 -15.69 -4.84 -6.05
CA ARG A 167 -15.37 -5.90 -5.10
C ARG A 167 -15.61 -7.28 -5.71
N ARG A 168 -16.78 -7.50 -6.33
CA ARG A 168 -17.09 -8.77 -7.02
C ARG A 168 -16.11 -9.06 -8.16
N GLU A 169 -15.72 -8.03 -8.90
CA GLU A 169 -14.73 -8.19 -9.98
C GLU A 169 -13.34 -8.54 -9.42
N LEU A 170 -12.93 -7.92 -8.33
CA LEU A 170 -11.71 -8.28 -7.61
C LEU A 170 -11.76 -9.73 -7.13
N GLU A 171 -12.85 -10.18 -6.52
CA GLU A 171 -13.03 -11.56 -6.04
C GLU A 171 -12.90 -12.60 -7.15
N LYS A 172 -13.49 -12.34 -8.32
CA LYS A 172 -13.38 -13.21 -9.50
C LYS A 172 -11.94 -13.35 -10.00
N HIS A 173 -11.14 -12.28 -9.89
CA HIS A 173 -9.82 -12.20 -10.51
C HIS A 173 -8.68 -11.99 -9.50
N VAL A 174 -8.92 -12.27 -8.21
CA VAL A 174 -8.00 -11.94 -7.13
C VAL A 174 -6.59 -12.51 -7.33
N LYS A 175 -6.45 -13.73 -7.81
CA LYS A 175 -5.14 -14.34 -8.10
C LYS A 175 -4.39 -13.61 -9.21
N ARG A 176 -5.10 -13.16 -10.24
CA ARG A 176 -4.52 -12.37 -11.34
C ARG A 176 -4.04 -11.02 -10.83
N GLU A 177 -4.85 -10.33 -10.03
CA GLU A 177 -4.48 -9.03 -9.45
C GLU A 177 -3.31 -9.15 -8.45
N TYR A 178 -3.31 -10.20 -7.63
CA TYR A 178 -2.16 -10.54 -6.79
C TYR A 178 -0.89 -10.76 -7.62
N ASN A 179 -0.96 -11.54 -8.70
CA ASN A 179 0.20 -11.81 -9.55
C ASN A 179 0.77 -10.53 -10.18
N LYS A 180 -0.08 -9.57 -10.58
CA LYS A 180 0.38 -8.25 -11.06
C LYS A 180 1.15 -7.50 -9.97
N ALA A 181 0.62 -7.47 -8.74
CA ALA A 181 1.30 -6.85 -7.61
C ALA A 181 2.61 -7.56 -7.27
N HIS A 182 2.62 -8.89 -7.28
CA HIS A 182 3.81 -9.69 -7.00
C HIS A 182 4.91 -9.50 -8.05
N THR A 183 4.57 -9.49 -9.36
CA THR A 183 5.52 -9.20 -10.43
C THR A 183 6.13 -7.79 -10.28
N MET A 184 5.33 -6.82 -9.87
CA MET A 184 5.84 -5.49 -9.57
C MET A 184 6.83 -5.51 -8.40
N LEU A 185 6.53 -6.21 -7.31
CA LEU A 185 7.47 -6.37 -6.18
C LEU A 185 8.79 -7.03 -6.61
N GLN A 186 8.74 -8.01 -7.50
CA GLN A 186 9.95 -8.62 -8.09
C GLN A 186 10.79 -7.58 -8.84
N ALA A 187 10.15 -6.70 -9.63
CA ALA A 187 10.84 -5.64 -10.34
C ALA A 187 11.53 -4.64 -9.37
N TYR A 188 10.83 -4.21 -8.32
CA TYR A 188 11.45 -3.36 -7.29
C TYR A 188 12.63 -4.05 -6.59
N ALA A 189 12.50 -5.34 -6.27
CA ALA A 189 13.58 -6.12 -5.65
C ALA A 189 14.81 -6.24 -6.56
N LEU A 190 14.64 -6.22 -7.89
CA LEU A 190 15.75 -6.26 -8.83
C LEU A 190 16.51 -4.94 -8.92
N ILE A 191 15.80 -3.80 -8.88
CA ILE A 191 16.41 -2.49 -9.08
C ILE A 191 16.91 -1.83 -7.79
N SER A 192 16.49 -2.32 -6.62
CA SER A 192 16.78 -1.69 -5.32
C SER A 192 17.98 -2.35 -4.64
N GLN A 193 19.16 -1.79 -4.83
CA GLN A 193 20.42 -2.35 -4.29
C GLN A 193 20.46 -2.45 -2.77
N ASN A 194 19.93 -1.45 -2.07
CA ASN A 194 20.10 -1.28 -0.63
C ASN A 194 18.85 -1.64 0.17
N ILE A 195 17.82 -2.19 -0.48
CA ILE A 195 16.57 -2.56 0.17
C ILE A 195 16.41 -4.07 0.14
N ARG A 196 16.23 -4.66 1.32
CA ARG A 196 15.83 -6.06 1.47
C ARG A 196 14.32 -6.15 1.32
N TRP A 197 13.87 -6.90 0.34
CA TRP A 197 12.46 -7.16 0.09
C TRP A 197 12.07 -8.55 0.58
N ALA A 198 10.90 -8.63 1.21
CA ALA A 198 10.24 -9.90 1.49
C ALA A 198 8.76 -9.79 1.14
N SER A 199 8.19 -10.85 0.58
CA SER A 199 6.75 -10.96 0.37
C SER A 199 6.27 -12.34 0.77
N SER A 200 5.14 -12.39 1.46
CA SER A 200 4.49 -13.63 1.86
C SER A 200 3.00 -13.60 1.56
N ILE A 201 2.44 -14.78 1.34
CA ILE A 201 1.00 -14.97 1.19
C ILE A 201 0.51 -15.94 2.27
N GLN A 202 -0.59 -15.60 2.90
CA GLN A 202 -1.32 -16.46 3.82
C GLN A 202 -2.66 -16.82 3.20
N THR A 203 -2.93 -18.10 3.04
CA THR A 203 -4.21 -18.59 2.50
C THR A 203 -4.93 -19.45 3.52
N THR A 204 -6.24 -19.24 3.61
CA THR A 204 -7.13 -20.07 4.42
C THR A 204 -7.74 -21.13 3.51
N VAL A 205 -7.49 -22.40 3.78
CA VAL A 205 -8.02 -23.53 2.99
C VAL A 205 -8.95 -24.35 3.88
N ASN A 206 -10.24 -24.37 3.53
CA ASN A 206 -11.26 -25.30 4.06
C ASN A 206 -11.15 -25.62 5.57
N GLY A 207 -11.24 -24.59 6.43
CA GLY A 207 -11.26 -24.77 7.89
C GLY A 207 -9.93 -25.21 8.51
N LYS A 208 -8.86 -25.34 7.73
CA LYS A 208 -7.50 -25.59 8.24
C LYS A 208 -6.85 -24.29 8.71
N PRO A 209 -5.89 -24.34 9.64
CA PRO A 209 -5.11 -23.17 10.03
C PRO A 209 -4.49 -22.48 8.80
N PRO A 210 -4.45 -21.15 8.77
CA PRO A 210 -3.87 -20.43 7.65
C PRO A 210 -2.40 -20.82 7.44
N VAL A 211 -2.04 -21.13 6.19
CA VAL A 211 -0.66 -21.46 5.81
C VAL A 211 0.01 -20.21 5.24
N SER A 212 1.15 -19.81 5.81
CA SER A 212 1.96 -18.73 5.30
C SER A 212 3.06 -19.27 4.40
N GLN A 213 3.18 -18.72 3.19
CA GLN A 213 4.21 -19.08 2.23
C GLN A 213 5.03 -17.83 1.85
N LEU A 214 6.35 -17.97 1.95
CA LEU A 214 7.28 -16.95 1.45
C LEU A 214 7.29 -16.98 -0.08
N MET A 215 7.03 -15.85 -0.71
CA MET A 215 6.90 -15.71 -2.17
C MET A 215 8.08 -14.95 -2.78
N LEU A 216 8.69 -14.05 -2.02
CA LEU A 216 9.82 -13.23 -2.44
C LEU A 216 10.76 -13.01 -1.26
N ARG A 217 12.07 -13.14 -1.52
CA ARG A 217 13.13 -12.68 -0.62
C ARG A 217 14.31 -12.23 -1.46
N SER A 218 14.64 -10.94 -1.38
CA SER A 218 15.77 -10.38 -2.11
C SER A 218 17.05 -10.40 -1.31
N ALA A 219 18.18 -10.39 -2.02
CA ALA A 219 19.51 -10.13 -1.49
C ALA A 219 19.86 -8.65 -1.64
N THR A 220 20.83 -8.19 -0.85
CA THR A 220 21.43 -6.86 -0.92
C THR A 220 22.95 -6.98 -1.03
N GLY A 221 23.64 -5.91 -1.41
CA GLY A 221 25.11 -5.88 -1.51
C GLY A 221 25.65 -5.98 -2.93
N PRO A 222 26.97 -6.17 -3.13
CA PRO A 222 27.61 -5.96 -4.43
C PRO A 222 27.08 -6.81 -5.58
N ASN A 223 26.63 -8.03 -5.31
CA ASN A 223 26.14 -8.98 -6.32
C ASN A 223 24.60 -9.16 -6.27
N TYR A 224 23.88 -8.17 -5.73
CA TYR A 224 22.44 -8.30 -5.47
C TYR A 224 21.63 -8.63 -6.73
N ILE A 225 21.93 -8.03 -7.87
CA ILE A 225 21.22 -8.27 -9.15
C ILE A 225 21.30 -9.73 -9.54
N GLN A 226 22.52 -10.27 -9.54
CA GLN A 226 22.77 -11.68 -9.88
C GLN A 226 22.05 -12.63 -8.93
N MET A 227 22.15 -12.36 -7.62
CA MET A 227 21.50 -13.18 -6.60
C MET A 227 19.98 -13.11 -6.71
N ASN A 228 19.42 -11.93 -6.95
CA ASN A 228 17.99 -11.73 -7.10
C ASN A 228 17.48 -12.34 -8.43
N MET A 229 18.22 -12.20 -9.53
CA MET A 229 17.90 -12.86 -10.78
C MET A 229 17.90 -14.40 -10.63
N ALA A 230 18.89 -14.96 -9.93
CA ALA A 230 18.93 -16.39 -9.67
C ALA A 230 17.77 -16.86 -8.77
N ALA A 231 17.41 -16.08 -7.77
CA ALA A 231 16.33 -16.40 -6.85
C ALA A 231 14.94 -16.30 -7.51
N LEU A 232 14.73 -15.31 -8.40
CA LEU A 232 13.44 -15.04 -9.05
C LEU A 232 13.21 -15.86 -10.31
N PHE A 233 14.26 -16.05 -11.12
CA PHE A 233 14.16 -16.64 -12.48
C PHE A 233 15.00 -17.90 -12.67
N GLY A 234 15.65 -18.36 -11.59
CA GLY A 234 16.49 -19.56 -11.59
C GLY A 234 17.97 -19.29 -11.89
N LYS A 235 18.82 -20.28 -11.58
CA LYS A 235 20.30 -20.14 -11.62
C LYS A 235 20.84 -19.71 -12.98
N LYS A 236 20.23 -20.15 -14.09
CA LYS A 236 20.66 -19.75 -15.45
C LYS A 236 20.50 -18.25 -15.71
N ALA A 237 19.43 -17.63 -15.19
CA ALA A 237 19.21 -16.20 -15.33
C ALA A 237 20.22 -15.37 -14.52
N GLY A 238 20.61 -15.85 -13.32
CA GLY A 238 21.66 -15.22 -12.53
C GLY A 238 23.04 -15.27 -13.20
N ALA A 239 23.37 -16.36 -13.87
CA ALA A 239 24.64 -16.51 -14.59
C ALA A 239 24.74 -15.59 -15.83
N ALA A 240 23.61 -15.29 -16.49
CA ALA A 240 23.59 -14.44 -17.69
C ALA A 240 23.90 -12.95 -17.40
N VAL A 241 23.85 -12.51 -16.15
CA VAL A 241 24.18 -11.13 -15.74
C VAL A 241 25.69 -10.90 -15.60
N GLN A 242 26.51 -11.95 -15.68
CA GLN A 242 27.98 -11.87 -15.59
C GLN A 242 28.67 -11.62 -16.93
N SER A 243 27.95 -11.74 -18.02
CA SER A 243 28.45 -11.54 -19.40
C SER A 243 28.06 -10.18 -19.93
#